data_f13013f7d37aa4475272fa24b42ac2fe
#
_entry.id   f13013f7d37aa4475272fa24b42ac2fe
#
_cell.length_a   1.000
_cell.length_b   1.000
_cell.length_c   1.000
_cell.angle_alpha   90.00
_cell.angle_beta   90.00
_cell.angle_gamma   90.00
#
_symmetry.space_group_name_H-M   'P 1'
#
loop_
_entity.id
_entity.type
_entity.pdbx_description
1 polymer ?
#
loop_
_entity_poly.entity_id
_entity_poly.type
_entity_poly.pdbx_seq_one_letter_code
_entity_poly.pdbx_strand_id
1 'polypeptide(L)'
;MKQLSGLLGELRQKLRAGFPDQAGIRQIILPAPGQVGSQLLEWLAAQCHFPQFYWHHRDGHEEAAVCGQTRQFNDVQSADQFIQQHHAVSGLRVWGLNAFEPVSVAAPTTDNPDNVQPTQTSFLFLPRIEILRRGNNTHLTLNLVSDFSLQQDALLAITFIDQLVAAKPLPVLDQVIEHASHMPEYPQWSSLIQQALGCIEQQKMEKVVLARATHLRLNKPLSCTAFMAASRQVNHHCFHYMLRFDATRAFLGSSPERLYLRQLCHLETEALAGTVSNDDDAAQASELAHWLMNDEKNQRENLLVVDDICQRLQGGVVAVDVMPPEVIRLRKVQHLRRRIHAELHRTSDTDCLQRLQPTAAVAGLPRNIARQFIAENEPFSRGWYAGSAGYLSQKQSEFSVTLRSAWVEEQLLHLYAGAGIVAGSDAEQEWHEINNKSAGLRTLLTQQQQHNIS
;
A
#
# COMPACT_ATOMS: atom_id res chain seq x y z
N MET A 1 10.51 -12.04 24.20
CA MET A 1 10.63 -13.41 23.59
C MET A 1 9.89 -14.49 24.38
N LYS A 2 10.07 -14.60 25.71
CA LYS A 2 9.32 -15.60 26.53
C LYS A 2 7.79 -15.47 26.43
N GLN A 3 7.26 -14.28 26.12
CA GLN A 3 5.83 -14.01 26.06
C GLN A 3 5.16 -14.52 24.78
N LEU A 4 5.80 -14.40 23.59
CA LEU A 4 5.24 -14.95 22.36
C LEU A 4 5.24 -16.48 22.37
N SER A 5 6.29 -17.11 22.89
CA SER A 5 6.33 -18.56 23.04
C SER A 5 5.23 -19.10 23.96
N GLY A 6 4.88 -18.34 25.03
CA GLY A 6 3.75 -18.68 25.90
C GLY A 6 2.41 -18.62 25.16
N LEU A 7 2.18 -17.58 24.35
CA LEU A 7 0.97 -17.45 23.54
C LEU A 7 0.85 -18.56 22.49
N LEU A 8 1.96 -18.91 21.83
CA LEU A 8 1.98 -20.05 20.88
C LEU A 8 1.70 -21.37 21.59
N GLY A 9 2.16 -21.55 22.83
CA GLY A 9 1.81 -22.70 23.67
C GLY A 9 0.30 -22.76 23.99
N GLU A 10 -0.31 -21.62 24.33
CA GLU A 10 -1.75 -21.52 24.56
C GLU A 10 -2.56 -21.81 23.29
N LEU A 11 -2.13 -21.28 22.13
CA LEU A 11 -2.75 -21.62 20.84
C LEU A 11 -2.73 -23.13 20.57
N ARG A 12 -1.58 -23.79 20.79
CA ARG A 12 -1.46 -25.24 20.64
C ARG A 12 -2.45 -26.01 21.55
N GLN A 13 -2.59 -25.56 22.78
CA GLN A 13 -3.52 -26.18 23.71
C GLN A 13 -4.97 -26.03 23.23
N LYS A 14 -5.36 -24.85 22.78
CA LYS A 14 -6.71 -24.60 22.22
C LYS A 14 -6.96 -25.39 20.93
N LEU A 15 -5.96 -25.55 20.08
CA LEU A 15 -6.07 -26.34 18.86
C LEU A 15 -6.22 -27.84 19.14
N ARG A 16 -5.57 -28.35 20.19
CA ARG A 16 -5.68 -29.77 20.65
C ARG A 16 -6.99 -30.06 21.36
N ALA A 17 -7.74 -29.07 21.81
CA ALA A 17 -9.04 -29.27 22.45
C ALA A 17 -10.11 -29.86 21.52
N GLY A 18 -9.83 -29.86 20.22
CA GLY A 18 -10.64 -30.48 19.19
C GLY A 18 -11.55 -29.50 18.45
N PHE A 19 -11.71 -29.78 17.16
CA PHE A 19 -12.61 -29.07 16.26
C PHE A 19 -13.51 -30.06 15.53
N PRO A 20 -14.70 -29.64 15.07
CA PRO A 20 -15.58 -30.53 14.35
C PRO A 20 -14.98 -30.95 13.00
N ASP A 21 -15.25 -32.19 12.61
CA ASP A 21 -14.89 -32.71 11.30
C ASP A 21 -15.93 -32.30 10.25
N GLN A 22 -16.01 -31.01 10.02
CA GLN A 22 -16.92 -30.37 9.05
C GLN A 22 -16.33 -29.04 8.54
N ALA A 23 -16.84 -28.57 7.40
CA ALA A 23 -16.51 -27.28 6.85
C ALA A 23 -16.85 -26.14 7.83
N GLY A 24 -16.08 -25.06 7.74
CA GLY A 24 -16.38 -23.88 8.53
C GLY A 24 -15.20 -22.90 8.68
N ILE A 25 -15.43 -21.93 9.53
CA ILE A 25 -14.45 -20.92 9.90
C ILE A 25 -14.41 -20.75 11.42
N ARG A 26 -13.23 -20.63 11.99
CA ARG A 26 -13.01 -20.32 13.41
C ARG A 26 -11.83 -19.37 13.57
N GLN A 27 -11.92 -18.56 14.59
CA GLN A 27 -10.89 -17.61 14.96
C GLN A 27 -10.53 -17.78 16.44
N ILE A 28 -9.25 -17.92 16.76
CA ILE A 28 -8.73 -17.92 18.11
C ILE A 28 -8.00 -16.60 18.32
N ILE A 29 -8.49 -15.79 19.27
CA ILE A 29 -7.90 -14.49 19.60
C ILE A 29 -7.34 -14.56 21.01
N LEU A 30 -6.06 -14.22 21.17
CA LEU A 30 -5.38 -14.14 22.45
C LEU A 30 -4.90 -12.71 22.69
N PRO A 31 -5.17 -12.11 23.88
CA PRO A 31 -4.54 -10.86 24.24
C PRO A 31 -3.04 -11.10 24.41
N ALA A 32 -2.23 -10.24 23.83
CA ALA A 32 -0.78 -10.29 23.93
C ALA A 32 -0.26 -9.13 24.76
N PRO A 33 0.77 -9.31 25.60
CA PRO A 33 1.42 -8.21 26.29
C PRO A 33 2.00 -7.19 25.30
N GLY A 34 1.96 -5.91 25.64
CA GLY A 34 2.36 -4.81 24.72
C GLY A 34 3.76 -4.92 24.12
N GLN A 35 4.68 -5.60 24.81
CA GLN A 35 6.05 -5.84 24.30
C GLN A 35 6.11 -6.79 23.09
N VAL A 36 5.09 -7.62 22.85
CA VAL A 36 5.04 -8.50 21.67
C VAL A 36 4.92 -7.68 20.39
N GLY A 37 4.25 -6.54 20.42
CA GLY A 37 4.06 -5.64 19.28
C GLY A 37 5.26 -4.73 18.96
N SER A 38 6.35 -4.77 19.70
CA SER A 38 7.47 -3.83 19.51
C SER A 38 8.46 -4.25 18.41
N GLN A 39 8.41 -5.49 17.95
CA GLN A 39 9.39 -6.08 17.02
C GLN A 39 8.69 -6.85 15.88
N LEU A 40 7.67 -6.24 15.27
CA LEU A 40 6.86 -6.95 14.26
C LEU A 40 7.62 -7.18 12.94
N LEU A 41 8.46 -6.26 12.52
CA LEU A 41 9.30 -6.43 11.32
C LEU A 41 10.40 -7.49 11.56
N GLU A 42 11.03 -7.48 12.73
CA GLU A 42 12.02 -8.47 13.16
C GLU A 42 11.39 -9.87 13.25
N TRP A 43 10.14 -9.93 13.73
CA TRP A 43 9.41 -11.18 13.77
C TRP A 43 9.09 -11.70 12.37
N LEU A 44 8.55 -10.86 11.47
CA LEU A 44 8.27 -11.25 10.08
C LEU A 44 9.53 -11.69 9.33
N ALA A 45 10.64 -10.97 9.53
CA ALA A 45 11.92 -11.30 8.91
C ALA A 45 12.41 -12.71 9.25
N ALA A 46 12.11 -13.17 10.46
CA ALA A 46 12.53 -14.49 10.95
C ALA A 46 11.66 -15.63 10.43
N GLN A 47 10.44 -15.37 9.92
CA GLN A 47 9.52 -16.41 9.48
C GLN A 47 9.81 -16.86 8.03
N CYS A 48 9.57 -18.15 7.75
CA CYS A 48 9.71 -18.74 6.42
C CYS A 48 8.37 -18.99 5.71
N HIS A 49 7.25 -18.64 6.34
CA HIS A 49 5.93 -18.80 5.76
C HIS A 49 5.50 -17.54 5.00
N PHE A 50 4.91 -17.72 3.84
CA PHE A 50 4.40 -16.68 2.97
C PHE A 50 2.94 -16.94 2.58
N PRO A 51 2.21 -15.93 2.08
CA PRO A 51 2.60 -14.50 2.00
C PRO A 51 2.77 -13.89 3.40
N GLN A 52 3.49 -12.77 3.48
CA GLN A 52 3.58 -11.96 4.68
C GLN A 52 3.11 -10.54 4.35
N PHE A 53 2.34 -9.94 5.25
CA PHE A 53 1.96 -8.55 5.11
C PHE A 53 2.32 -7.76 6.37
N TYR A 54 2.88 -6.57 6.18
CA TYR A 54 3.15 -5.60 7.23
C TYR A 54 2.35 -4.35 6.97
N TRP A 55 1.76 -3.80 8.04
CA TRP A 55 1.02 -2.56 8.03
C TRP A 55 1.36 -1.71 9.23
N HIS A 56 1.59 -0.42 8.99
CA HIS A 56 1.71 0.58 10.05
C HIS A 56 0.94 1.83 9.62
N HIS A 57 -0.04 2.20 10.44
CA HIS A 57 -0.88 3.36 10.19
C HIS A 57 -0.07 4.67 10.30
N ARG A 58 -0.37 5.65 9.44
CA ARG A 58 0.37 6.92 9.36
C ARG A 58 0.43 7.72 10.66
N ASP A 59 -0.56 7.57 11.55
CA ASP A 59 -0.62 8.22 12.86
C ASP A 59 -0.05 7.32 13.99
N GLY A 60 0.46 6.14 13.66
CA GLY A 60 1.11 5.23 14.60
C GLY A 60 0.19 4.49 15.57
N HIS A 61 -1.13 4.68 15.47
CA HIS A 61 -2.07 4.04 16.41
C HIS A 61 -2.33 2.56 16.13
N GLU A 62 -2.06 2.08 14.92
CA GLU A 62 -2.23 0.68 14.52
C GLU A 62 -0.97 0.17 13.81
N GLU A 63 -0.55 -1.04 14.17
CA GLU A 63 0.51 -1.79 13.49
C GLU A 63 0.14 -3.27 13.44
N ALA A 64 0.34 -3.90 12.28
CA ALA A 64 0.04 -5.32 12.10
C ALA A 64 1.17 -6.06 11.37
N ALA A 65 1.35 -7.30 11.75
CA ALA A 65 2.19 -8.27 11.04
C ALA A 65 1.39 -9.56 10.87
N VAL A 66 1.25 -10.00 9.61
CA VAL A 66 0.52 -11.22 9.27
C VAL A 66 1.39 -12.18 8.49
N CYS A 67 1.18 -13.48 8.68
CA CYS A 67 2.06 -14.51 8.14
C CYS A 67 1.27 -15.77 7.77
N GLY A 68 1.56 -16.30 6.58
CA GLY A 68 0.88 -17.43 6.00
C GLY A 68 -0.57 -17.12 5.62
N GLN A 69 -1.17 -17.93 4.78
CA GLN A 69 -2.56 -17.76 4.34
C GLN A 69 -3.42 -18.98 4.65
N THR A 70 -4.69 -18.73 4.91
CA THR A 70 -5.73 -19.76 4.96
C THR A 70 -6.61 -19.72 3.71
N ARG A 71 -6.78 -18.54 3.13
CA ARG A 71 -7.52 -18.31 1.88
C ARG A 71 -6.97 -17.11 1.14
N GLN A 72 -6.90 -17.20 -0.19
CA GLN A 72 -6.50 -16.12 -1.09
C GLN A 72 -7.66 -15.70 -1.97
N PHE A 73 -7.68 -14.42 -2.34
CA PHE A 73 -8.66 -13.80 -3.24
C PHE A 73 -7.91 -12.99 -4.30
N ASN A 74 -8.32 -13.11 -5.56
CA ASN A 74 -7.71 -12.43 -6.70
C ASN A 74 -8.44 -11.15 -7.11
N ASP A 75 -9.53 -10.83 -6.42
CA ASP A 75 -10.33 -9.62 -6.57
C ASP A 75 -11.00 -9.22 -5.23
N VAL A 76 -11.35 -7.93 -5.12
CA VAL A 76 -11.97 -7.40 -3.89
C VAL A 76 -13.39 -7.91 -3.68
N GLN A 77 -14.13 -8.20 -4.76
CA GLN A 77 -15.52 -8.66 -4.67
C GLN A 77 -15.60 -10.01 -3.97
N SER A 78 -14.75 -10.96 -4.33
CA SER A 78 -14.67 -12.27 -3.70
C SER A 78 -14.32 -12.17 -2.21
N ALA A 79 -13.38 -11.27 -1.86
CA ALA A 79 -13.00 -11.04 -0.48
C ALA A 79 -14.12 -10.38 0.34
N ASP A 80 -14.80 -9.37 -0.20
CA ASP A 80 -15.92 -8.68 0.44
C ASP A 80 -17.09 -9.65 0.66
N GLN A 81 -17.44 -10.45 -0.34
CA GLN A 81 -18.47 -11.50 -0.22
C GLN A 81 -18.11 -12.52 0.86
N PHE A 82 -16.86 -12.96 0.93
CA PHE A 82 -16.40 -13.89 1.96
C PHE A 82 -16.58 -13.30 3.37
N ILE A 83 -16.19 -12.05 3.59
CA ILE A 83 -16.38 -11.36 4.88
C ILE A 83 -17.88 -11.26 5.24
N GLN A 84 -18.73 -10.91 4.28
CA GLN A 84 -20.16 -10.78 4.49
C GLN A 84 -20.84 -12.12 4.80
N GLN A 85 -20.46 -13.20 4.10
CA GLN A 85 -20.98 -14.54 4.36
C GLN A 85 -20.60 -15.05 5.75
N HIS A 86 -19.46 -14.62 6.29
CA HIS A 86 -18.96 -15.07 7.59
C HIS A 86 -19.08 -14.00 8.68
N HIS A 87 -20.12 -13.15 8.59
CA HIS A 87 -20.37 -12.02 9.51
C HIS A 87 -20.44 -12.42 11.00
N ALA A 88 -20.76 -13.68 11.32
CA ALA A 88 -20.73 -14.20 12.69
C ALA A 88 -19.33 -14.21 13.30
N VAL A 89 -18.26 -14.18 12.49
CA VAL A 89 -16.87 -14.09 12.93
C VAL A 89 -16.35 -12.66 12.70
N SER A 90 -16.70 -11.77 13.61
CA SER A 90 -16.53 -10.32 13.45
C SER A 90 -15.08 -9.82 13.41
N GLY A 91 -14.11 -10.66 13.74
CA GLY A 91 -12.68 -10.33 13.79
C GLY A 91 -11.89 -10.61 12.51
N LEU A 92 -12.55 -11.15 11.48
CA LEU A 92 -11.88 -11.49 10.22
C LEU A 92 -11.32 -10.26 9.53
N ARG A 93 -10.06 -10.37 9.09
CA ARG A 93 -9.39 -9.37 8.27
C ARG A 93 -8.72 -10.03 7.08
N VAL A 94 -8.99 -9.49 5.92
CA VAL A 94 -8.34 -9.87 4.67
C VAL A 94 -7.37 -8.76 4.30
N TRP A 95 -6.09 -9.09 4.21
CA TRP A 95 -4.98 -8.16 3.96
C TRP A 95 -4.48 -8.26 2.53
N GLY A 96 -3.91 -7.19 2.00
CA GLY A 96 -3.16 -7.25 0.75
C GLY A 96 -3.18 -5.99 -0.10
N LEU A 97 -3.10 -6.21 -1.41
CA LEU A 97 -2.95 -5.19 -2.43
C LEU A 97 -4.07 -5.28 -3.47
N ASN A 98 -4.49 -4.11 -3.98
CA ASN A 98 -5.28 -4.00 -5.21
C ASN A 98 -4.44 -3.30 -6.27
N ALA A 99 -4.40 -3.83 -7.48
CA ALA A 99 -3.58 -3.31 -8.56
C ALA A 99 -4.24 -2.08 -9.22
N PHE A 100 -3.41 -1.17 -9.76
CA PHE A 100 -3.86 -0.09 -10.63
C PHE A 100 -4.44 -0.64 -11.94
N GLU A 101 -3.78 -1.67 -12.47
CA GLU A 101 -4.18 -2.44 -13.65
C GLU A 101 -3.93 -3.94 -13.38
N PRO A 102 -4.66 -4.84 -14.08
CA PRO A 102 -4.49 -6.27 -13.86
C PRO A 102 -3.04 -6.72 -14.02
N VAL A 103 -2.56 -7.56 -13.10
CA VAL A 103 -1.20 -8.12 -13.10
C VAL A 103 -1.24 -9.60 -13.46
N SER A 104 -0.20 -10.10 -14.15
CA SER A 104 -0.06 -11.53 -14.44
C SER A 104 0.24 -12.32 -13.17
N VAL A 105 -0.41 -13.46 -13.02
CA VAL A 105 -0.27 -14.35 -11.83
C VAL A 105 1.02 -15.16 -11.88
N ALA A 106 1.58 -15.43 -13.07
CA ALA A 106 2.77 -16.26 -13.25
C ALA A 106 4.01 -15.43 -13.60
N ALA A 107 5.18 -15.94 -13.21
CA ALA A 107 6.42 -15.41 -13.73
C ALA A 107 6.43 -15.55 -15.27
N PRO A 108 7.06 -14.62 -16.01
CA PRO A 108 7.10 -14.70 -17.46
C PRO A 108 7.80 -16.00 -17.89
N THR A 109 7.01 -16.96 -18.36
CA THR A 109 7.53 -18.17 -19.02
C THR A 109 7.73 -17.83 -20.49
N THR A 110 8.94 -18.00 -20.95
CA THR A 110 9.47 -17.51 -22.23
C THR A 110 9.02 -18.30 -23.44
N ASP A 111 8.02 -19.04 -23.61
CA ASP A 111 7.91 -19.91 -24.80
C ASP A 111 6.54 -20.13 -25.46
N ASN A 112 5.49 -19.37 -25.11
CA ASN A 112 4.25 -19.50 -25.89
C ASN A 112 3.41 -18.21 -25.91
N PRO A 113 3.36 -17.47 -27.05
CA PRO A 113 2.62 -16.20 -27.17
C PRO A 113 1.08 -16.36 -27.11
N ASP A 114 0.54 -17.57 -27.25
CA ASP A 114 -0.90 -17.85 -27.23
C ASP A 114 -1.44 -18.20 -25.84
N ASN A 115 -0.58 -18.30 -24.84
CA ASN A 115 -0.99 -18.63 -23.47
C ASN A 115 -1.40 -17.33 -22.74
N VAL A 116 -2.67 -16.93 -22.86
CA VAL A 116 -3.26 -15.84 -22.08
C VAL A 116 -3.15 -16.21 -20.60
N GLN A 117 -2.15 -15.65 -19.94
CA GLN A 117 -1.93 -15.88 -18.52
C GLN A 117 -3.10 -15.31 -17.70
N PRO A 118 -3.62 -16.04 -16.69
CA PRO A 118 -4.65 -15.51 -15.84
C PRO A 118 -4.15 -14.23 -15.17
N THR A 119 -4.94 -13.16 -15.27
CA THR A 119 -4.65 -11.89 -14.62
C THR A 119 -5.46 -11.76 -13.34
N GLN A 120 -4.91 -11.06 -12.35
CA GLN A 120 -5.60 -10.74 -11.11
C GLN A 120 -5.62 -9.22 -10.89
N THR A 121 -6.70 -8.72 -10.31
CA THR A 121 -6.83 -7.31 -9.93
C THR A 121 -6.42 -7.05 -8.49
N SER A 122 -6.31 -8.11 -7.69
CA SER A 122 -5.93 -8.01 -6.28
C SER A 122 -5.09 -9.23 -5.86
N PHE A 123 -4.24 -9.04 -4.87
CA PHE A 123 -3.64 -10.10 -4.07
C PHE A 123 -4.08 -9.87 -2.63
N LEU A 124 -5.18 -10.50 -2.27
CA LEU A 124 -5.79 -10.39 -0.95
C LEU A 124 -5.80 -11.76 -0.27
N PHE A 125 -5.56 -11.81 1.03
CA PHE A 125 -5.55 -13.09 1.75
C PHE A 125 -6.01 -12.96 3.19
N LEU A 126 -6.71 -13.99 3.66
CA LEU A 126 -6.97 -14.21 5.07
C LEU A 126 -5.75 -14.90 5.68
N PRO A 127 -5.05 -14.26 6.62
CA PRO A 127 -3.80 -14.83 7.15
C PRO A 127 -4.06 -16.05 8.04
N ARG A 128 -3.04 -16.92 8.14
CA ARG A 128 -3.03 -17.98 9.16
C ARG A 128 -2.87 -17.36 10.54
N ILE A 129 -1.93 -16.42 10.70
CA ILE A 129 -1.67 -15.74 11.96
C ILE A 129 -1.56 -14.23 11.75
N GLU A 130 -2.14 -13.46 12.67
CA GLU A 130 -2.07 -12.00 12.72
C GLU A 130 -1.63 -11.55 14.11
N ILE A 131 -0.63 -10.69 14.18
CA ILE A 131 -0.31 -9.90 15.37
C ILE A 131 -0.73 -8.46 15.08
N LEU A 132 -1.72 -7.97 15.83
CA LEU A 132 -2.27 -6.64 15.69
C LEU A 132 -2.06 -5.86 16.96
N ARG A 133 -1.41 -4.69 16.84
CA ARG A 133 -1.27 -3.70 17.91
C ARG A 133 -2.13 -2.48 17.60
N ARG A 134 -2.95 -2.07 18.58
CA ARG A 134 -3.74 -0.83 18.57
C ARG A 134 -3.50 -0.08 19.87
N GLY A 135 -2.77 1.03 19.80
CA GLY A 135 -2.30 1.72 20.98
C GLY A 135 -1.52 0.78 21.91
N ASN A 136 -2.01 0.60 23.14
CA ASN A 136 -1.39 -0.29 24.13
C ASN A 136 -1.91 -1.75 24.07
N ASN A 137 -2.90 -2.03 23.23
CA ASN A 137 -3.51 -3.35 23.14
C ASN A 137 -2.89 -4.13 21.97
N THR A 138 -2.39 -5.31 22.25
CA THR A 138 -1.89 -6.24 21.23
C THR A 138 -2.70 -7.53 21.29
N HIS A 139 -3.04 -8.08 20.15
CA HIS A 139 -3.75 -9.35 20.01
C HIS A 139 -3.01 -10.25 19.02
N LEU A 140 -2.95 -11.52 19.37
CA LEU A 140 -2.52 -12.59 18.47
C LEU A 140 -3.78 -13.34 18.00
N THR A 141 -3.98 -13.39 16.71
CA THR A 141 -5.14 -14.03 16.10
C THR A 141 -4.68 -15.19 15.23
N LEU A 142 -5.31 -16.34 15.38
CA LEU A 142 -5.15 -17.49 14.50
C LEU A 142 -6.48 -17.78 13.79
N ASN A 143 -6.44 -17.92 12.47
CA ASN A 143 -7.60 -18.29 11.66
C ASN A 143 -7.54 -19.75 11.25
N LEU A 144 -8.68 -20.45 11.37
CA LEU A 144 -8.95 -21.76 10.79
C LEU A 144 -10.05 -21.61 9.75
N VAL A 145 -9.82 -22.12 8.55
CA VAL A 145 -10.79 -22.11 7.46
C VAL A 145 -10.66 -23.39 6.66
N SER A 146 -11.77 -24.11 6.51
CA SER A 146 -11.81 -25.30 5.68
C SER A 146 -13.15 -25.43 4.99
N ASP A 147 -13.13 -25.82 3.73
CA ASP A 147 -14.32 -26.20 2.97
C ASP A 147 -14.74 -27.66 3.24
N PHE A 148 -13.95 -28.39 4.04
CA PHE A 148 -14.17 -29.82 4.34
C PHE A 148 -14.15 -30.12 5.84
N SER A 149 -13.03 -29.85 6.53
CA SER A 149 -12.79 -30.27 7.91
C SER A 149 -11.99 -29.24 8.69
N LEU A 150 -12.60 -28.60 9.68
CA LEU A 150 -11.90 -27.73 10.63
C LEU A 150 -10.91 -28.51 11.50
N GLN A 151 -11.17 -29.80 11.77
CA GLN A 151 -10.27 -30.67 12.52
C GLN A 151 -8.93 -30.84 11.77
N GLN A 152 -8.98 -31.10 10.46
CA GLN A 152 -7.77 -31.23 9.64
C GLN A 152 -7.02 -29.89 9.55
N ASP A 153 -7.74 -28.78 9.38
CA ASP A 153 -7.11 -27.46 9.34
C ASP A 153 -6.46 -27.07 10.68
N ALA A 154 -7.02 -27.53 11.80
CA ALA A 154 -6.40 -27.35 13.13
C ALA A 154 -5.08 -28.11 13.26
N LEU A 155 -4.95 -29.30 12.68
CA LEU A 155 -3.69 -30.05 12.64
C LEU A 155 -2.64 -29.33 11.78
N LEU A 156 -3.05 -28.79 10.62
CA LEU A 156 -2.17 -27.96 9.78
C LEU A 156 -1.73 -26.68 10.52
N ALA A 157 -2.62 -26.08 11.29
CA ALA A 157 -2.31 -24.91 12.11
C ALA A 157 -1.30 -25.23 13.22
N ILE A 158 -1.37 -26.40 13.86
CA ILE A 158 -0.38 -26.84 14.84
C ILE A 158 1.01 -26.97 14.17
N THR A 159 1.08 -27.64 13.02
CA THR A 159 2.33 -27.78 12.25
C THR A 159 2.90 -26.40 11.87
N PHE A 160 2.05 -25.46 11.44
CA PHE A 160 2.44 -24.09 11.13
C PHE A 160 3.02 -23.37 12.36
N ILE A 161 2.35 -23.46 13.53
CA ILE A 161 2.81 -22.83 14.77
C ILE A 161 4.16 -23.39 15.22
N ASP A 162 4.37 -24.71 15.05
CA ASP A 162 5.61 -25.39 15.45
C ASP A 162 6.83 -24.94 14.63
N GLN A 163 6.62 -24.39 13.46
CA GLN A 163 7.67 -23.84 12.58
C GLN A 163 7.94 -22.35 12.82
N LEU A 164 7.07 -21.65 13.59
CA LEU A 164 7.29 -20.24 13.89
C LEU A 164 8.48 -20.07 14.85
N VAL A 165 9.29 -19.07 14.55
CA VAL A 165 10.50 -18.75 15.31
C VAL A 165 10.41 -17.39 15.97
N ALA A 166 11.23 -17.15 16.97
CA ALA A 166 11.32 -15.86 17.64
C ALA A 166 11.90 -14.77 16.73
N ALA A 167 11.53 -13.52 17.00
CA ALA A 167 12.10 -12.36 16.31
C ALA A 167 13.63 -12.35 16.42
N LYS A 168 14.30 -11.96 15.33
CA LYS A 168 15.75 -11.77 15.24
C LYS A 168 16.04 -10.35 14.81
N PRO A 169 17.16 -9.77 15.26
CA PRO A 169 17.57 -8.44 14.78
C PRO A 169 17.59 -8.39 13.26
N LEU A 170 17.13 -7.27 12.70
CA LEU A 170 17.20 -7.05 11.27
C LEU A 170 18.65 -6.88 10.81
N PRO A 171 18.99 -7.33 9.60
CA PRO A 171 20.30 -7.06 9.02
C PRO A 171 20.49 -5.56 8.79
N VAL A 172 21.73 -5.11 8.84
CA VAL A 172 22.10 -3.75 8.46
C VAL A 172 21.91 -3.59 6.95
N LEU A 173 21.40 -2.43 6.53
CA LEU A 173 21.33 -2.06 5.11
C LEU A 173 22.70 -1.52 4.67
N ASP A 174 23.44 -2.33 3.95
CA ASP A 174 24.77 -2.03 3.43
C ASP A 174 24.88 -2.30 1.92
N GLN A 175 23.72 -2.33 1.23
CA GLN A 175 23.65 -2.49 -0.20
C GLN A 175 24.11 -1.23 -0.93
N VAL A 176 24.88 -1.43 -1.99
CA VAL A 176 25.41 -0.38 -2.87
C VAL A 176 24.66 -0.45 -4.20
N ILE A 177 24.27 0.70 -4.71
CA ILE A 177 23.69 0.81 -6.04
C ILE A 177 24.82 0.73 -7.07
N GLU A 178 24.84 -0.34 -7.87
CA GLU A 178 25.83 -0.54 -8.95
C GLU A 178 25.37 0.09 -10.27
N HIS A 179 24.06 0.07 -10.52
CA HIS A 179 23.47 0.61 -11.74
C HIS A 179 22.13 1.25 -11.47
N ALA A 180 21.83 2.36 -12.15
CA ALA A 180 20.55 3.02 -12.11
C ALA A 180 20.15 3.45 -13.53
N SER A 181 18.88 3.20 -13.89
CA SER A 181 18.26 3.66 -15.13
C SER A 181 16.82 4.12 -14.87
N HIS A 182 16.28 4.89 -15.78
CA HIS A 182 14.93 5.41 -15.69
C HIS A 182 14.07 4.92 -16.85
N MET A 183 12.80 4.71 -16.59
CA MET A 183 11.82 4.35 -17.61
C MET A 183 10.53 5.18 -17.39
N PRO A 184 10.24 6.18 -18.24
CA PRO A 184 11.08 6.68 -19.35
C PRO A 184 12.32 7.44 -18.88
N GLU A 185 13.35 7.55 -19.72
CA GLU A 185 14.45 8.50 -19.55
C GLU A 185 13.99 9.93 -19.90
N TYR A 186 14.77 10.96 -19.49
CA TYR A 186 14.31 12.36 -19.60
C TYR A 186 13.85 12.81 -21.00
N PRO A 187 14.51 12.46 -22.13
CA PRO A 187 14.02 12.86 -23.45
C PRO A 187 12.64 12.28 -23.78
N GLN A 188 12.41 11.03 -23.41
CA GLN A 188 11.09 10.37 -23.60
C GLN A 188 10.05 10.95 -22.65
N TRP A 189 10.44 11.25 -21.40
CA TRP A 189 9.60 11.94 -20.42
C TRP A 189 9.14 13.29 -20.96
N SER A 190 10.05 14.12 -21.46
CA SER A 190 9.71 15.43 -22.04
C SER A 190 8.73 15.31 -23.20
N SER A 191 8.95 14.34 -24.10
CA SER A 191 8.02 14.06 -25.21
C SER A 191 6.64 13.66 -24.71
N LEU A 192 6.58 12.79 -23.69
CA LEU A 192 5.33 12.32 -23.08
C LEU A 192 4.55 13.47 -22.44
N ILE A 193 5.23 14.39 -21.74
CA ILE A 193 4.62 15.61 -21.19
C ILE A 193 4.02 16.47 -22.30
N GLN A 194 4.75 16.70 -23.41
CA GLN A 194 4.25 17.49 -24.52
C GLN A 194 2.99 16.88 -25.15
N GLN A 195 2.94 15.55 -25.31
CA GLN A 195 1.75 14.84 -25.79
C GLN A 195 0.56 15.03 -24.83
N ALA A 196 0.80 14.91 -23.53
CA ALA A 196 -0.23 15.12 -22.51
C ALA A 196 -0.77 16.56 -22.54
N LEU A 197 0.12 17.56 -22.62
CA LEU A 197 -0.27 18.98 -22.73
C LEU A 197 -1.06 19.24 -23.99
N GLY A 198 -0.68 18.65 -25.15
CA GLY A 198 -1.45 18.75 -26.39
C GLY A 198 -2.87 18.18 -26.27
N CYS A 199 -3.06 17.09 -25.54
CA CYS A 199 -4.40 16.56 -25.25
C CYS A 199 -5.20 17.49 -24.31
N ILE A 200 -4.55 18.12 -23.34
CA ILE A 200 -5.18 19.07 -22.40
C ILE A 200 -5.59 20.35 -23.14
N GLU A 201 -4.73 20.90 -24.00
CA GLU A 201 -5.05 22.07 -24.84
C GLU A 201 -6.22 21.81 -25.78
N GLN A 202 -6.32 20.58 -26.32
CA GLN A 202 -7.46 20.15 -27.14
C GLN A 202 -8.71 19.82 -26.33
N GLN A 203 -8.70 20.05 -25.02
CA GLN A 203 -9.81 19.76 -24.10
C GLN A 203 -10.27 18.28 -24.11
N LYS A 204 -9.38 17.35 -24.48
CA LYS A 204 -9.65 15.91 -24.43
C LYS A 204 -9.55 15.39 -23.01
N MET A 205 -8.67 15.97 -22.19
CA MET A 205 -8.53 15.69 -20.76
C MET A 205 -8.13 16.96 -20.01
N GLU A 206 -8.36 16.99 -18.71
CA GLU A 206 -8.04 18.12 -17.83
C GLU A 206 -6.74 17.87 -17.04
N LYS A 207 -6.49 16.62 -16.74
CA LYS A 207 -5.34 16.16 -15.96
C LYS A 207 -4.97 14.73 -16.33
N VAL A 208 -3.67 14.45 -16.35
CA VAL A 208 -3.14 13.06 -16.32
C VAL A 208 -1.97 12.98 -15.35
N VAL A 209 -1.86 11.88 -14.63
CA VAL A 209 -0.68 11.61 -13.80
C VAL A 209 0.23 10.66 -14.55
N LEU A 210 1.43 11.13 -14.87
CA LEU A 210 2.44 10.34 -15.56
C LEU A 210 3.50 9.84 -14.57
N ALA A 211 3.92 8.61 -14.75
CA ALA A 211 4.82 7.95 -13.84
C ALA A 211 6.16 7.56 -14.50
N ARG A 212 7.16 7.40 -13.64
CA ARG A 212 8.48 6.88 -13.98
C ARG A 212 8.84 5.75 -13.05
N ALA A 213 9.33 4.64 -13.61
CA ALA A 213 10.04 3.60 -12.89
C ALA A 213 11.55 3.90 -12.89
N THR A 214 12.18 3.81 -11.73
CA THR A 214 13.64 3.89 -11.59
C THR A 214 14.14 2.51 -11.20
N HIS A 215 14.90 1.87 -12.09
CA HIS A 215 15.45 0.55 -11.90
C HIS A 215 16.83 0.66 -11.28
N LEU A 216 17.00 0.07 -10.11
CA LEU A 216 18.26 0.02 -9.38
C LEU A 216 18.73 -1.42 -9.29
N ARG A 217 19.98 -1.67 -9.65
CA ARG A 217 20.66 -2.93 -9.40
C ARG A 217 21.59 -2.77 -8.22
N LEU A 218 21.43 -3.61 -7.22
CA LEU A 218 22.23 -3.61 -6.00
C LEU A 218 23.32 -4.68 -6.09
N ASN A 219 24.42 -4.49 -5.34
CA ASN A 219 25.53 -5.43 -5.28
C ASN A 219 25.18 -6.75 -4.58
N LYS A 220 24.07 -6.80 -3.85
CA LYS A 220 23.58 -8.00 -3.14
C LYS A 220 22.08 -7.90 -2.85
N PRO A 221 21.40 -9.01 -2.53
CA PRO A 221 19.97 -9.04 -2.23
C PRO A 221 19.58 -8.06 -1.11
N LEU A 222 18.41 -7.43 -1.26
CA LEU A 222 17.86 -6.46 -0.32
C LEU A 222 16.96 -7.14 0.70
N SER A 223 17.22 -6.90 1.99
CA SER A 223 16.27 -7.28 3.05
C SER A 223 15.08 -6.33 3.05
N CYS A 224 13.92 -6.77 2.55
CA CYS A 224 12.70 -5.97 2.47
C CYS A 224 12.24 -5.46 3.84
N THR A 225 12.38 -6.29 4.89
CA THR A 225 12.00 -5.94 6.26
C THR A 225 12.93 -4.90 6.87
N ALA A 226 14.23 -4.99 6.64
CA ALA A 226 15.20 -3.97 7.07
C ALA A 226 15.01 -2.66 6.30
N PHE A 227 14.73 -2.73 5.00
CA PHE A 227 14.44 -1.57 4.16
C PHE A 227 13.14 -0.86 4.60
N MET A 228 12.09 -1.63 4.92
CA MET A 228 10.86 -1.09 5.49
C MET A 228 11.08 -0.45 6.86
N ALA A 229 11.88 -1.06 7.74
CA ALA A 229 12.20 -0.51 9.05
C ALA A 229 12.95 0.84 8.93
N ALA A 230 13.93 0.92 8.03
CA ALA A 230 14.64 2.16 7.74
C ALA A 230 13.72 3.24 7.13
N SER A 231 12.83 2.84 6.19
CA SER A 231 11.85 3.76 5.62
C SER A 231 10.93 4.35 6.69
N ARG A 232 10.45 3.52 7.62
CA ARG A 232 9.58 3.94 8.71
C ARG A 232 10.23 4.96 9.65
N GLN A 233 11.54 4.86 9.87
CA GLN A 233 12.28 5.79 10.72
C GLN A 233 12.37 7.22 10.16
N VAL A 234 12.32 7.38 8.84
CA VAL A 234 12.56 8.68 8.19
C VAL A 234 11.35 9.25 7.44
N ASN A 235 10.38 8.41 7.05
CA ASN A 235 9.19 8.83 6.34
C ASN A 235 8.00 8.90 7.30
N HIS A 236 7.91 10.00 8.07
CA HIS A 236 6.81 10.22 9.01
C HIS A 236 5.50 10.57 8.30
N HIS A 237 4.38 10.41 9.00
CA HIS A 237 3.02 10.67 8.50
C HIS A 237 2.63 9.88 7.26
N CYS A 238 3.20 8.67 7.12
CA CYS A 238 2.93 7.74 6.04
C CYS A 238 2.36 6.42 6.56
N PHE A 239 1.47 5.82 5.78
CA PHE A 239 1.16 4.41 5.89
C PHE A 239 2.37 3.61 5.39
N HIS A 240 2.87 2.71 6.20
CA HIS A 240 3.94 1.80 5.79
C HIS A 240 3.33 0.43 5.53
N TYR A 241 3.50 -0.07 4.33
CA TYR A 241 2.97 -1.37 3.92
C TYR A 241 4.04 -2.18 3.19
N MET A 242 3.99 -3.49 3.37
CA MET A 242 4.87 -4.43 2.67
C MET A 242 4.14 -5.75 2.50
N LEU A 243 3.99 -6.20 1.26
CA LEU A 243 3.59 -7.56 0.93
C LEU A 243 4.82 -8.33 0.43
N ARG A 244 5.21 -9.36 1.16
CA ARG A 244 6.19 -10.35 0.67
C ARG A 244 5.42 -11.52 0.10
N PHE A 245 5.56 -11.74 -1.19
CA PHE A 245 4.93 -12.85 -1.89
C PHE A 245 5.63 -14.17 -1.56
N ASP A 246 6.96 -14.10 -1.46
CA ASP A 246 7.85 -15.19 -1.13
C ASP A 246 9.16 -14.65 -0.49
N ALA A 247 10.20 -15.49 -0.45
CA ALA A 247 11.48 -15.13 0.17
C ALA A 247 12.22 -14.02 -0.59
N THR A 248 11.99 -13.86 -1.89
CA THR A 248 12.77 -13.02 -2.81
C THR A 248 12.00 -11.84 -3.36
N ARG A 249 10.66 -11.91 -3.42
CA ARG A 249 9.80 -10.91 -4.05
C ARG A 249 8.91 -10.20 -3.05
N ALA A 250 8.91 -8.87 -3.13
CA ALA A 250 8.06 -8.04 -2.31
C ALA A 250 7.62 -6.77 -3.04
N PHE A 251 6.46 -6.24 -2.65
CA PHE A 251 6.05 -4.87 -2.95
C PHE A 251 5.84 -4.12 -1.65
N LEU A 252 6.44 -2.94 -1.53
CA LEU A 252 6.44 -2.17 -0.30
C LEU A 252 6.41 -0.66 -0.58
N GLY A 253 6.02 0.12 0.42
CA GLY A 253 6.02 1.58 0.31
C GLY A 253 5.70 2.31 1.60
N SER A 254 5.84 3.64 1.52
CA SER A 254 5.53 4.58 2.59
C SER A 254 4.67 5.71 2.03
N SER A 255 3.36 5.50 2.02
CA SER A 255 2.38 6.38 1.37
C SER A 255 1.76 7.37 2.34
N PRO A 256 1.68 8.66 1.98
CA PRO A 256 0.96 9.64 2.79
C PRO A 256 -0.56 9.60 2.56
N GLU A 257 -1.03 8.96 1.48
CA GLU A 257 -2.40 9.11 0.97
C GLU A 257 -3.29 7.95 1.41
N ARG A 258 -4.41 8.28 2.04
CA ARG A 258 -5.52 7.35 2.30
C ARG A 258 -6.40 7.26 1.06
N LEU A 259 -6.61 6.03 0.57
CA LEU A 259 -7.65 5.82 -0.44
C LEU A 259 -9.02 5.90 0.21
N TYR A 260 -9.27 5.11 1.25
CA TYR A 260 -10.43 5.26 2.12
C TYR A 260 -10.24 4.55 3.46
N LEU A 261 -10.97 5.04 4.45
CA LEU A 261 -11.30 4.36 5.70
C LEU A 261 -12.82 4.22 5.75
N ARG A 262 -13.32 2.99 5.88
CA ARG A 262 -14.72 2.70 6.12
C ARG A 262 -14.90 2.16 7.54
N GLN A 263 -15.78 2.77 8.29
CA GLN A 263 -16.21 2.29 9.62
C GLN A 263 -17.71 2.13 9.60
N LEU A 264 -18.19 0.89 9.45
CA LEU A 264 -19.61 0.60 9.16
C LEU A 264 -20.04 1.40 7.90
N CYS A 265 -21.01 2.31 8.02
CA CYS A 265 -21.48 3.18 6.94
C CYS A 265 -20.71 4.49 6.81
N HIS A 266 -19.81 4.83 7.73
CA HIS A 266 -19.00 6.03 7.62
C HIS A 266 -17.79 5.78 6.72
N LEU A 267 -17.60 6.66 5.74
CA LEU A 267 -16.47 6.65 4.82
C LEU A 267 -15.65 7.94 4.98
N GLU A 268 -14.36 7.78 5.13
CA GLU A 268 -13.40 8.87 5.03
C GLU A 268 -12.48 8.61 3.84
N THR A 269 -12.32 9.62 3.00
CA THR A 269 -11.32 9.64 1.93
C THR A 269 -10.66 11.01 1.90
N GLU A 270 -9.71 11.23 1.01
CA GLU A 270 -9.01 12.50 0.91
C GLU A 270 -8.56 12.81 -0.51
N ALA A 271 -8.51 14.09 -0.84
CA ALA A 271 -7.88 14.61 -2.03
C ALA A 271 -6.50 15.14 -1.66
N LEU A 272 -5.45 14.42 -2.04
CA LEU A 272 -4.05 14.78 -1.82
C LEU A 272 -3.42 15.13 -3.17
N ALA A 273 -3.40 16.42 -3.52
CA ALA A 273 -2.87 16.93 -4.78
C ALA A 273 -2.45 18.38 -4.61
N GLY A 274 -1.51 18.83 -5.43
CA GLY A 274 -0.79 20.08 -5.24
C GLY A 274 0.45 19.84 -4.36
N THR A 275 1.64 20.24 -4.88
CA THR A 275 2.92 19.87 -4.28
C THR A 275 3.89 21.04 -4.30
N VAL A 276 4.66 21.16 -3.23
CA VAL A 276 5.86 21.99 -3.15
C VAL A 276 6.98 21.21 -2.46
N SER A 277 8.23 21.58 -2.69
CA SER A 277 9.37 21.03 -1.93
C SER A 277 9.21 21.31 -0.44
N ASN A 278 9.76 20.45 0.40
CA ASN A 278 9.92 20.73 1.82
C ASN A 278 11.37 21.11 2.11
N ASP A 279 11.57 21.91 3.13
CA ASP A 279 12.89 22.32 3.60
C ASP A 279 13.14 21.79 5.01
N ASP A 280 14.42 21.52 5.34
CA ASP A 280 14.81 21.09 6.67
C ASP A 280 14.77 22.27 7.66
N ASP A 281 14.90 23.53 7.18
CA ASP A 281 14.67 24.73 7.98
C ASP A 281 13.17 24.96 8.20
N ALA A 282 12.78 25.09 9.46
CA ALA A 282 11.37 25.19 9.85
C ALA A 282 10.68 26.49 9.36
N ALA A 283 11.42 27.62 9.25
CA ALA A 283 10.88 28.89 8.79
C ALA A 283 10.64 28.82 7.27
N GLN A 284 11.61 28.34 6.49
CA GLN A 284 11.47 28.10 5.05
C GLN A 284 10.34 27.12 4.74
N ALA A 285 10.27 26.00 5.46
CA ALA A 285 9.18 25.03 5.32
C ALA A 285 7.82 25.65 5.59
N SER A 286 7.72 26.61 6.54
CA SER A 286 6.48 27.31 6.85
C SER A 286 6.09 28.32 5.75
N GLU A 287 7.05 29.02 5.18
CA GLU A 287 6.83 29.94 4.03
C GLU A 287 6.33 29.16 2.81
N LEU A 288 6.95 28.00 2.51
CA LEU A 288 6.52 27.10 1.43
C LEU A 288 5.10 26.57 1.66
N ALA A 289 4.76 26.21 2.90
CA ALA A 289 3.39 25.79 3.25
C ALA A 289 2.37 26.92 3.04
N HIS A 290 2.73 28.15 3.44
CA HIS A 290 1.86 29.31 3.23
C HIS A 290 1.70 29.64 1.73
N TRP A 291 2.77 29.57 0.97
CA TRP A 291 2.73 29.72 -0.48
C TRP A 291 1.82 28.68 -1.13
N LEU A 292 2.02 27.38 -0.79
CA LEU A 292 1.23 26.28 -1.34
C LEU A 292 -0.27 26.45 -1.06
N MET A 293 -0.61 26.96 0.14
CA MET A 293 -1.99 27.22 0.57
C MET A 293 -2.68 28.30 -0.26
N ASN A 294 -1.92 29.23 -0.86
CA ASN A 294 -2.43 30.38 -1.61
C ASN A 294 -2.16 30.28 -3.13
N ASP A 295 -1.44 29.26 -3.59
CA ASP A 295 -1.12 29.10 -5.01
C ASP A 295 -2.32 28.58 -5.81
N GLU A 296 -2.79 29.38 -6.77
CA GLU A 296 -4.00 29.11 -7.55
C GLU A 296 -3.90 27.79 -8.36
N LYS A 297 -2.72 27.49 -8.93
CA LYS A 297 -2.50 26.25 -9.71
C LYS A 297 -2.71 25.03 -8.83
N ASN A 298 -2.03 25.01 -7.66
CA ASN A 298 -2.11 23.88 -6.74
C ASN A 298 -3.49 23.72 -6.10
N GLN A 299 -4.15 24.85 -5.76
CA GLN A 299 -5.53 24.84 -5.27
C GLN A 299 -6.48 24.26 -6.31
N ARG A 300 -6.35 24.67 -7.58
CA ARG A 300 -7.16 24.17 -8.69
C ARG A 300 -6.93 22.67 -8.92
N GLU A 301 -5.67 22.23 -8.93
CA GLU A 301 -5.33 20.81 -9.06
C GLU A 301 -5.98 19.96 -7.95
N ASN A 302 -5.95 20.46 -6.71
CA ASN A 302 -6.56 19.75 -5.58
C ASN A 302 -8.10 19.72 -5.71
N LEU A 303 -8.74 20.80 -6.10
CA LEU A 303 -10.20 20.86 -6.29
C LEU A 303 -10.68 19.92 -7.39
N LEU A 304 -9.94 19.74 -8.48
CA LEU A 304 -10.25 18.75 -9.51
C LEU A 304 -10.36 17.33 -8.93
N VAL A 305 -9.48 17.00 -7.99
CA VAL A 305 -9.53 15.69 -7.31
C VAL A 305 -10.72 15.59 -6.36
N VAL A 306 -11.03 16.68 -5.62
CA VAL A 306 -12.21 16.74 -4.74
C VAL A 306 -13.50 16.53 -5.54
N ASP A 307 -13.65 17.26 -6.66
CA ASP A 307 -14.84 17.20 -7.50
C ASP A 307 -15.02 15.77 -8.09
N ASP A 308 -13.95 15.14 -8.57
CA ASP A 308 -13.97 13.77 -9.05
C ASP A 308 -14.43 12.78 -7.97
N ILE A 309 -13.86 12.87 -6.75
CA ILE A 309 -14.23 11.99 -5.64
C ILE A 309 -15.71 12.20 -5.28
N CYS A 310 -16.15 13.45 -5.11
CA CYS A 310 -17.54 13.75 -4.76
C CYS A 310 -18.50 13.26 -5.84
N GLN A 311 -18.20 13.47 -7.12
CA GLN A 311 -19.01 12.99 -8.23
C GLN A 311 -19.13 11.47 -8.26
N ARG A 312 -18.04 10.74 -8.02
CA ARG A 312 -18.05 9.26 -8.00
C ARG A 312 -18.80 8.68 -6.81
N LEU A 313 -18.79 9.37 -5.69
CA LEU A 313 -19.56 8.96 -4.51
C LEU A 313 -21.06 9.13 -4.70
N GLN A 314 -21.52 10.00 -5.63
CA GLN A 314 -22.94 10.19 -5.92
C GLN A 314 -23.64 8.86 -6.22
N GLY A 315 -24.86 8.71 -5.66
CA GLY A 315 -25.65 7.46 -5.77
C GLY A 315 -25.18 6.31 -4.86
N GLY A 316 -24.02 6.44 -4.20
CA GLY A 316 -23.53 5.48 -3.20
C GLY A 316 -23.60 6.00 -1.77
N VAL A 317 -23.87 7.30 -1.59
CA VAL A 317 -23.83 7.99 -0.29
C VAL A 317 -25.10 8.79 -0.01
N VAL A 318 -25.40 8.93 1.28
CA VAL A 318 -26.50 9.78 1.79
C VAL A 318 -26.06 11.25 1.84
N ALA A 319 -24.82 11.47 2.28
CA ALA A 319 -24.25 12.81 2.47
C ALA A 319 -22.72 12.80 2.19
N VAL A 320 -22.18 13.94 1.77
CA VAL A 320 -20.75 14.16 1.58
C VAL A 320 -20.40 15.54 2.14
N ASP A 321 -19.36 15.59 2.98
CA ASP A 321 -18.81 16.82 3.55
C ASP A 321 -17.33 16.92 3.18
N VAL A 322 -16.93 18.07 2.62
CA VAL A 322 -15.55 18.38 2.26
C VAL A 322 -14.96 19.33 3.29
N MET A 323 -13.86 18.91 3.93
CA MET A 323 -13.18 19.72 4.94
C MET A 323 -12.31 20.81 4.29
N PRO A 324 -11.99 21.89 5.03
CA PRO A 324 -11.04 22.91 4.56
C PRO A 324 -9.69 22.32 4.17
N PRO A 325 -8.94 23.00 3.26
CA PRO A 325 -7.61 22.54 2.89
C PRO A 325 -6.63 22.65 4.07
N GLU A 326 -5.71 21.72 4.12
CA GLU A 326 -4.58 21.70 5.05
C GLU A 326 -3.29 21.29 4.34
N VAL A 327 -2.13 21.66 4.88
CA VAL A 327 -0.84 21.25 4.33
C VAL A 327 -0.29 20.08 5.12
N ILE A 328 0.07 19.00 4.42
CA ILE A 328 0.77 17.85 4.98
C ILE A 328 2.24 17.95 4.64
N ARG A 329 3.08 18.04 5.68
CA ARG A 329 4.53 18.06 5.53
C ARG A 329 5.08 16.64 5.57
N LEU A 330 5.79 16.26 4.50
CA LEU A 330 6.55 15.03 4.39
C LEU A 330 8.04 15.36 4.35
N ARG A 331 8.89 14.34 4.34
CA ARG A 331 10.35 14.51 4.41
C ARG A 331 10.92 15.45 3.34
N LYS A 332 10.49 15.35 2.09
CA LYS A 332 11.06 16.08 0.94
C LYS A 332 10.05 16.96 0.19
N VAL A 333 8.78 16.81 0.49
CA VAL A 333 7.70 17.56 -0.17
C VAL A 333 6.60 17.89 0.83
N GLN A 334 5.77 18.90 0.46
CA GLN A 334 4.53 19.22 1.14
C GLN A 334 3.39 19.10 0.15
N HIS A 335 2.22 18.66 0.61
CA HIS A 335 1.02 18.48 -0.21
C HIS A 335 -0.18 19.23 0.37
N LEU A 336 -1.07 19.71 -0.49
CA LEU A 336 -2.40 20.09 -0.09
C LEU A 336 -3.28 18.85 0.10
N ARG A 337 -4.02 18.82 1.20
CA ARG A 337 -5.00 17.79 1.51
C ARG A 337 -6.36 18.40 1.82
N ARG A 338 -7.43 17.82 1.27
CA ARG A 338 -8.80 18.02 1.75
C ARG A 338 -9.37 16.68 2.17
N ARG A 339 -9.80 16.56 3.41
CA ARG A 339 -10.51 15.38 3.89
C ARG A 339 -11.96 15.41 3.42
N ILE A 340 -12.50 14.26 3.06
CA ILE A 340 -13.86 14.06 2.58
C ILE A 340 -14.50 13.00 3.45
N HIS A 341 -15.61 13.35 4.10
CA HIS A 341 -16.41 12.45 4.92
C HIS A 341 -17.70 12.15 4.20
N ALA A 342 -18.13 10.90 4.20
CA ALA A 342 -19.38 10.51 3.58
C ALA A 342 -20.11 9.46 4.41
N GLU A 343 -21.42 9.39 4.27
CA GLU A 343 -22.26 8.36 4.84
C GLU A 343 -22.79 7.47 3.72
N LEU A 344 -22.43 6.17 3.75
CA LEU A 344 -22.78 5.20 2.72
C LEU A 344 -24.23 4.73 2.87
N HIS A 345 -24.93 4.54 1.75
CA HIS A 345 -26.24 3.86 1.76
C HIS A 345 -26.13 2.41 2.24
N ARG A 346 -25.02 1.74 1.93
CA ARG A 346 -24.76 0.35 2.32
C ARG A 346 -23.26 0.11 2.52
N THR A 347 -22.94 -0.80 3.41
CA THR A 347 -21.57 -1.24 3.66
C THR A 347 -21.11 -2.19 2.56
N SER A 348 -20.19 -1.76 1.70
CA SER A 348 -19.56 -2.56 0.65
C SER A 348 -18.18 -2.02 0.31
N ASP A 349 -17.14 -2.82 0.54
CA ASP A 349 -15.78 -2.46 0.16
C ASP A 349 -15.57 -2.57 -1.35
N THR A 350 -16.29 -3.46 -2.01
CA THR A 350 -16.34 -3.54 -3.48
C THR A 350 -16.81 -2.23 -4.10
N ASP A 351 -17.90 -1.66 -3.60
CA ASP A 351 -18.45 -0.40 -4.11
C ASP A 351 -17.51 0.77 -3.81
N CYS A 352 -16.95 0.84 -2.59
CA CYS A 352 -15.97 1.86 -2.22
C CYS A 352 -14.74 1.84 -3.14
N LEU A 353 -14.16 0.66 -3.37
CA LEU A 353 -12.98 0.52 -4.20
C LEU A 353 -13.27 0.88 -5.67
N GLN A 354 -14.36 0.38 -6.24
CA GLN A 354 -14.75 0.66 -7.63
C GLN A 354 -15.00 2.15 -7.88
N ARG A 355 -15.57 2.86 -6.89
CA ARG A 355 -15.78 4.30 -6.98
C ARG A 355 -14.49 5.09 -6.85
N LEU A 356 -13.63 4.74 -5.92
CA LEU A 356 -12.49 5.56 -5.54
C LEU A 356 -11.19 5.20 -6.29
N GLN A 357 -10.93 3.93 -6.60
CA GLN A 357 -9.67 3.54 -7.24
C GLN A 357 -9.79 3.44 -8.77
N PRO A 358 -8.82 4.04 -9.49
CA PRO A 358 -7.88 5.05 -9.05
C PRO A 358 -8.53 6.44 -8.95
N THR A 359 -8.04 7.27 -8.02
CA THR A 359 -8.46 8.67 -7.94
C THR A 359 -7.82 9.51 -9.03
N ALA A 360 -8.34 10.73 -9.27
CA ALA A 360 -7.72 11.70 -10.16
C ALA A 360 -6.34 12.16 -9.67
N ALA A 361 -6.01 11.94 -8.38
CA ALA A 361 -4.69 12.22 -7.83
C ALA A 361 -3.58 11.31 -8.41
N VAL A 362 -3.92 10.11 -8.90
CA VAL A 362 -2.96 9.12 -9.40
C VAL A 362 -3.22 8.67 -10.85
N ALA A 363 -4.39 8.96 -11.42
CA ALA A 363 -4.72 8.65 -12.81
C ALA A 363 -4.92 9.92 -13.64
N GLY A 364 -5.92 10.73 -13.33
CA GLY A 364 -6.27 11.96 -14.05
C GLY A 364 -7.76 12.06 -14.37
N LEU A 365 -8.12 13.05 -15.18
CA LEU A 365 -9.49 13.43 -15.53
C LEU A 365 -9.64 13.76 -17.01
N PRO A 366 -10.72 13.28 -17.69
CA PRO A 366 -11.65 12.25 -17.23
C PRO A 366 -10.96 10.90 -17.03
N ARG A 367 -11.38 10.15 -16.03
CA ARG A 367 -10.70 8.90 -15.57
C ARG A 367 -10.40 7.92 -16.69
N ASN A 368 -11.39 7.63 -17.55
CA ASN A 368 -11.21 6.61 -18.58
C ASN A 368 -10.21 7.07 -19.65
N ILE A 369 -10.27 8.35 -20.04
CA ILE A 369 -9.35 8.95 -21.02
C ILE A 369 -7.92 9.00 -20.45
N ALA A 370 -7.77 9.43 -19.20
CA ALA A 370 -6.47 9.46 -18.53
C ALA A 370 -5.86 8.05 -18.40
N ARG A 371 -6.66 7.04 -18.01
CA ARG A 371 -6.19 5.65 -17.93
C ARG A 371 -5.80 5.09 -19.29
N GLN A 372 -6.57 5.39 -20.34
CA GLN A 372 -6.22 4.98 -21.70
C GLN A 372 -4.91 5.64 -22.14
N PHE A 373 -4.76 6.94 -21.92
CA PHE A 373 -3.52 7.65 -22.23
C PHE A 373 -2.31 7.03 -21.52
N ILE A 374 -2.44 6.70 -20.23
CA ILE A 374 -1.40 6.02 -19.44
C ILE A 374 -1.05 4.67 -20.06
N ALA A 375 -2.05 3.84 -20.35
CA ALA A 375 -1.84 2.50 -20.89
C ALA A 375 -1.18 2.49 -22.29
N GLU A 376 -1.47 3.51 -23.11
CA GLU A 376 -0.93 3.63 -24.47
C GLU A 376 0.47 4.26 -24.52
N ASN A 377 0.85 5.05 -23.51
CA ASN A 377 2.03 5.92 -23.60
C ASN A 377 3.09 5.67 -22.52
N GLU A 378 2.75 5.12 -21.35
CA GLU A 378 3.78 4.74 -20.37
C GLU A 378 4.51 3.48 -20.86
N PRO A 379 5.86 3.47 -20.83
CA PRO A 379 6.65 2.35 -21.37
C PRO A 379 6.75 1.15 -20.42
N PHE A 380 6.00 1.13 -19.32
CA PHE A 380 5.97 0.06 -18.32
C PHE A 380 4.58 -0.12 -17.73
N SER A 381 4.29 -1.31 -17.23
CA SER A 381 3.06 -1.58 -16.46
C SER A 381 3.22 -1.09 -15.01
N ARG A 382 2.22 -0.37 -14.51
CA ARG A 382 2.19 0.09 -13.12
C ARG A 382 1.99 -1.04 -12.13
N GLY A 383 1.24 -2.06 -12.50
CA GLY A 383 0.93 -3.20 -11.63
C GLY A 383 0.35 -2.75 -10.29
N TRP A 384 1.10 -2.98 -9.21
CA TRP A 384 0.72 -2.60 -7.83
C TRP A 384 0.93 -1.11 -7.52
N TYR A 385 1.80 -0.40 -8.25
CA TYR A 385 2.01 1.02 -8.08
C TYR A 385 0.74 1.81 -8.44
N ALA A 386 0.41 2.82 -7.64
CA ALA A 386 -0.80 3.64 -7.76
C ALA A 386 -2.13 2.85 -7.62
N GLY A 387 -2.06 1.61 -7.17
CA GLY A 387 -3.20 0.84 -6.68
C GLY A 387 -3.47 1.13 -5.21
N SER A 388 -3.79 0.11 -4.40
CA SER A 388 -3.98 0.30 -2.96
C SER A 388 -3.46 -0.87 -2.13
N ALA A 389 -3.10 -0.58 -0.86
CA ALA A 389 -2.64 -1.53 0.15
C ALA A 389 -3.43 -1.35 1.44
N GLY A 390 -3.79 -2.44 2.10
CA GLY A 390 -4.51 -2.36 3.35
C GLY A 390 -5.28 -3.63 3.68
N TYR A 391 -6.44 -3.45 4.28
CA TYR A 391 -7.29 -4.56 4.69
C TYR A 391 -8.78 -4.25 4.57
N LEU A 392 -9.57 -5.32 4.41
CA LEU A 392 -11.02 -5.28 4.60
C LEU A 392 -11.45 -6.16 5.78
N SER A 393 -12.46 -5.70 6.48
CA SER A 393 -13.16 -6.45 7.51
C SER A 393 -14.62 -6.01 7.59
N GLN A 394 -15.41 -6.72 8.37
CA GLN A 394 -16.83 -6.42 8.53
C GLN A 394 -17.09 -5.00 9.06
N LYS A 395 -16.38 -4.59 10.12
CA LYS A 395 -16.63 -3.33 10.83
C LYS A 395 -15.80 -2.17 10.30
N GLN A 396 -14.57 -2.44 9.89
CA GLN A 396 -13.63 -1.42 9.47
C GLN A 396 -12.76 -1.96 8.35
N SER A 397 -12.62 -1.17 7.29
CA SER A 397 -11.67 -1.43 6.20
C SER A 397 -10.87 -0.18 5.95
N GLU A 398 -9.58 -0.34 5.67
CA GLU A 398 -8.71 0.78 5.37
C GLU A 398 -7.71 0.43 4.30
N PHE A 399 -7.61 1.31 3.29
CA PHE A 399 -6.64 1.21 2.22
C PHE A 399 -5.91 2.53 2.03
N SER A 400 -4.60 2.47 1.87
CA SER A 400 -3.76 3.56 1.39
C SER A 400 -3.52 3.41 -0.11
N VAL A 401 -3.37 4.53 -0.83
CA VAL A 401 -2.88 4.49 -2.22
C VAL A 401 -1.43 4.05 -2.23
N THR A 402 -1.05 3.13 -3.12
CA THR A 402 0.31 2.56 -3.15
C THR A 402 1.30 3.48 -3.86
N LEU A 403 1.61 4.60 -3.19
CA LEU A 403 2.60 5.59 -3.59
C LEU A 403 3.92 5.43 -2.82
N ARG A 404 4.96 6.13 -3.27
CA ARG A 404 6.29 6.06 -2.65
C ARG A 404 6.69 4.60 -2.42
N SER A 405 6.58 3.82 -3.49
CA SER A 405 6.62 2.37 -3.46
C SER A 405 7.77 1.80 -4.28
N ALA A 406 8.08 0.55 -3.98
CA ALA A 406 9.09 -0.22 -4.66
C ALA A 406 8.65 -1.66 -4.87
N TRP A 407 8.97 -2.22 -6.04
CA TRP A 407 9.07 -3.66 -6.26
C TRP A 407 10.49 -4.11 -5.96
N VAL A 408 10.63 -5.13 -5.18
CA VAL A 408 11.90 -5.76 -4.81
C VAL A 408 11.92 -7.18 -5.33
N GLU A 409 12.97 -7.54 -6.05
CA GLU A 409 13.23 -8.91 -6.49
C GLU A 409 14.72 -9.20 -6.33
N GLU A 410 15.06 -9.89 -5.26
CA GLU A 410 16.44 -10.14 -4.86
C GLU A 410 17.29 -8.85 -4.77
N GLN A 411 18.17 -8.61 -5.74
CA GLN A 411 19.04 -7.44 -5.85
C GLN A 411 18.49 -6.35 -6.77
N LEU A 412 17.31 -6.55 -7.35
CA LEU A 412 16.65 -5.57 -8.19
C LEU A 412 15.64 -4.78 -7.37
N LEU A 413 15.69 -3.47 -7.49
CA LEU A 413 14.78 -2.55 -6.82
C LEU A 413 14.19 -1.58 -7.86
N HIS A 414 12.87 -1.64 -8.06
CA HIS A 414 12.15 -0.75 -8.95
C HIS A 414 11.37 0.26 -8.13
N LEU A 415 11.80 1.52 -8.14
CA LEU A 415 11.13 2.62 -7.46
C LEU A 415 10.14 3.30 -8.40
N TYR A 416 8.95 3.63 -7.92
CA TYR A 416 7.92 4.30 -8.70
C TYR A 416 7.59 5.68 -8.14
N ALA A 417 7.46 6.65 -9.04
CA ALA A 417 6.97 7.99 -8.71
C ALA A 417 6.25 8.61 -9.90
N GLY A 418 5.27 9.46 -9.63
CA GLY A 418 4.48 10.14 -10.66
C GLY A 418 4.26 11.62 -10.34
N ALA A 419 3.97 12.39 -11.40
CA ALA A 419 3.62 13.80 -11.34
C ALA A 419 2.31 14.07 -12.07
N GLY A 420 1.49 14.98 -11.52
CA GLY A 420 0.22 15.40 -12.09
C GLY A 420 0.44 16.46 -13.17
N ILE A 421 0.10 16.14 -14.42
CA ILE A 421 0.22 17.03 -15.56
C ILE A 421 -1.11 17.73 -15.77
N VAL A 422 -1.08 19.05 -15.70
CA VAL A 422 -2.20 19.98 -15.93
C VAL A 422 -1.77 21.08 -16.87
N ALA A 423 -2.69 21.94 -17.30
CA ALA A 423 -2.36 23.12 -18.12
C ALA A 423 -1.27 23.96 -17.43
N GLY A 424 -0.18 24.23 -18.16
CA GLY A 424 0.98 24.96 -17.66
C GLY A 424 2.02 24.14 -16.90
N SER A 425 1.93 22.81 -16.88
CA SER A 425 3.01 21.94 -16.39
C SER A 425 4.26 22.04 -17.27
N ASP A 426 5.44 21.95 -16.66
CA ASP A 426 6.75 22.00 -17.32
C ASP A 426 7.50 20.69 -17.10
N ALA A 427 8.08 20.13 -18.18
CA ALA A 427 8.69 18.81 -18.15
C ALA A 427 9.89 18.68 -17.18
N GLU A 428 10.69 19.74 -17.02
CA GLU A 428 11.83 19.75 -16.12
C GLU A 428 11.38 19.87 -14.65
N GLN A 429 10.43 20.72 -14.36
CA GLN A 429 9.87 20.85 -13.02
C GLN A 429 9.22 19.55 -12.55
N GLU A 430 8.42 18.91 -13.40
CA GLU A 430 7.78 17.63 -13.09
C GLU A 430 8.81 16.50 -12.93
N TRP A 431 9.92 16.52 -13.68
CA TRP A 431 11.03 15.59 -13.49
C TRP A 431 11.71 15.75 -12.13
N HIS A 432 11.92 17.01 -11.70
CA HIS A 432 12.45 17.31 -10.37
C HIS A 432 11.49 16.87 -9.25
N GLU A 433 10.19 17.06 -9.44
CA GLU A 433 9.18 16.59 -8.49
C GLU A 433 9.24 15.06 -8.30
N ILE A 434 9.32 14.30 -9.41
CA ILE A 434 9.46 12.84 -9.37
C ILE A 434 10.75 12.43 -8.65
N ASN A 435 11.86 13.12 -8.88
CA ASN A 435 13.12 12.87 -8.17
C ASN A 435 12.95 13.04 -6.65
N ASN A 436 12.30 14.11 -6.22
CA ASN A 436 12.03 14.37 -4.81
C ASN A 436 11.09 13.32 -4.20
N LYS A 437 10.08 12.88 -4.94
CA LYS A 437 9.14 11.83 -4.50
C LYS A 437 9.82 10.48 -4.34
N SER A 438 10.76 10.13 -5.22
CA SER A 438 11.51 8.86 -5.15
C SER A 438 12.64 8.87 -4.12
N ALA A 439 13.15 10.06 -3.76
CA ALA A 439 14.25 10.21 -2.82
C ALA A 439 13.95 9.63 -1.42
N GLY A 440 12.67 9.63 -0.99
CA GLY A 440 12.26 9.07 0.31
C GLY A 440 12.66 7.62 0.54
N LEU A 441 12.74 6.81 -0.53
CA LEU A 441 13.22 5.42 -0.49
C LEU A 441 14.66 5.30 -1.00
N ARG A 442 15.01 5.97 -2.10
CA ARG A 442 16.33 5.86 -2.73
C ARG A 442 17.47 6.22 -1.77
N THR A 443 17.30 7.29 -1.00
CA THR A 443 18.36 7.78 -0.09
C THR A 443 18.62 6.87 1.11
N LEU A 444 17.77 5.88 1.38
CA LEU A 444 17.99 4.88 2.43
C LEU A 444 19.24 4.02 2.14
N LEU A 445 19.52 3.76 0.86
CA LEU A 445 20.65 2.95 0.43
C LEU A 445 21.95 3.76 0.37
N THR A 446 21.88 5.06 0.07
CA THR A 446 23.07 5.95 -0.04
C THR A 446 23.51 6.56 1.28
N GLN A 447 22.61 6.75 2.25
CA GLN A 447 22.94 7.35 3.54
C GLN A 447 23.84 6.48 4.43
N GLN A 448 23.81 5.15 4.27
CA GLN A 448 24.65 4.26 5.07
C GLN A 448 26.11 4.22 4.61
N GLN A 449 26.41 4.58 3.35
CA GLN A 449 27.79 4.70 2.87
C GLN A 449 28.57 5.87 3.52
N GLN A 450 27.87 6.93 3.94
CA GLN A 450 28.52 8.09 4.57
C GLN A 450 28.94 7.84 6.03
N HIS A 451 28.36 6.85 6.71
CA HIS A 451 28.69 6.54 8.11
C HIS A 451 29.78 5.48 8.29
N ASN A 452 30.15 4.76 7.21
CA ASN A 452 31.21 3.73 7.27
C ASN A 452 32.59 4.22 6.77
N ILE A 453 32.72 5.52 6.48
CA ILE A 453 34.01 6.11 5.98
C ILE A 453 34.58 7.16 6.97
N SER A 454 34.03 7.25 8.18
CA SER A 454 34.60 8.15 9.21
C SER A 454 35.11 7.40 10.44
#